data_f820663058e855fbff6c86464d199209
#
_entry.id   f820663058e855fbff6c86464d199209
#
_cell.length_a   1.000
_cell.length_b   1.000
_cell.length_c   1.000
_cell.angle_alpha   90.00
_cell.angle_beta   90.00
_cell.angle_gamma   90.00
#
_symmetry.space_group_name_H-M   'P 1'
#
loop_
_entity.id
_entity.type
_entity.pdbx_description
1 polymer ?
#
loop_
_entity_poly.entity_id
_entity_poly.type
_entity_poly.pdbx_seq_one_letter_code
_entity_poly.pdbx_strand_id
1 'polypeptide(L)'
;MSSKDSVPRPETLLEVFKGQWTDPSLKMNKEALDLAVQLTRLFTLEALHRSAAACVTRSRRSHHNVALEGEPEIQIADLEMVLPQLLLDFS
;
A
#
# COMPACT_ATOMS: atom_id res chain seq x y z
N MET A 1 14.62 -0.25 -9.40
CA MET A 1 14.06 0.71 -8.49
C MET A 1 14.36 0.36 -7.07
N SER A 2 14.78 1.30 -6.32
CA SER A 2 15.13 1.05 -4.95
C SER A 2 13.88 0.92 -4.10
N SER A 3 13.92 0.07 -3.09
CA SER A 3 12.77 -0.13 -2.23
C SER A 3 12.35 1.15 -1.51
N LYS A 4 13.24 2.11 -1.35
CA LYS A 4 12.87 3.33 -0.65
C LYS A 4 11.99 4.22 -1.51
N ASP A 5 11.84 3.92 -2.80
CA ASP A 5 10.97 4.70 -3.65
C ASP A 5 9.53 4.24 -3.54
N SER A 6 9.25 3.15 -2.84
CA SER A 6 7.89 2.65 -2.71
C SER A 6 7.19 3.19 -1.46
N VAL A 7 7.87 4.00 -0.67
CA VAL A 7 7.30 4.54 0.57
C VAL A 7 7.66 6.02 0.64
N PRO A 8 6.73 6.86 1.07
CA PRO A 8 7.02 8.29 1.21
C PRO A 8 8.21 8.51 2.15
N ARG A 9 8.94 9.56 1.90
CA ARG A 9 10.03 9.92 2.78
C ARG A 9 9.46 10.34 4.14
N PRO A 10 10.23 10.21 5.22
CA PRO A 10 9.73 10.58 6.55
C PRO A 10 9.16 11.99 6.61
N GLU A 11 9.80 12.95 5.93
CA GLU A 11 9.33 14.32 5.94
C GLU A 11 7.97 14.45 5.29
N THR A 12 7.75 13.76 4.17
CA THR A 12 6.49 13.78 3.46
C THR A 12 5.40 13.13 4.31
N LEU A 13 5.73 12.01 4.92
CA LEU A 13 4.79 11.28 5.75
C LEU A 13 4.37 12.12 6.95
N LEU A 14 5.34 12.83 7.54
CA LEU A 14 5.05 13.70 8.67
C LEU A 14 4.10 14.83 8.28
N GLU A 15 4.29 15.40 7.10
CA GLU A 15 3.40 16.47 6.63
C GLU A 15 1.98 15.96 6.43
N VAL A 16 1.84 14.75 5.89
CA VAL A 16 0.52 14.15 5.71
C VAL A 16 -0.14 13.95 7.07
N PHE A 17 0.61 13.43 8.05
CA PHE A 17 0.07 13.19 9.37
C PHE A 17 -0.35 14.51 10.02
N LYS A 18 0.47 15.55 9.90
CA LYS A 18 0.14 16.86 10.49
C LYS A 18 -1.15 17.42 9.93
N GLY A 19 -1.43 17.14 8.66
CA GLY A 19 -2.66 17.60 8.05
C GLY A 19 -3.91 16.96 8.65
N GLN A 20 -3.75 15.82 9.33
CA GLN A 20 -4.87 15.11 9.93
C GLN A 20 -5.03 15.42 11.41
N TRP A 21 -4.06 16.09 12.03
CA TRP A 21 -4.12 16.33 13.47
C TRP A 21 -5.05 17.50 13.78
N THR A 22 -5.82 17.34 14.83
CA THR A 22 -6.74 18.39 15.25
C THR A 22 -6.03 19.48 16.07
N ASP A 23 -4.91 19.15 16.68
CA ASP A 23 -4.15 20.09 17.48
C ASP A 23 -2.89 20.48 16.70
N PRO A 24 -2.79 21.70 16.22
CA PRO A 24 -1.63 22.11 15.42
C PRO A 24 -0.33 22.17 16.20
N SER A 25 -0.39 22.16 17.53
CA SER A 25 0.81 22.18 18.32
C SER A 25 1.35 20.78 18.60
N LEU A 26 0.65 19.78 18.13
CA LEU A 26 1.09 18.40 18.34
C LEU A 26 2.39 18.14 17.59
N LYS A 27 3.28 17.40 18.20
CA LYS A 27 4.55 17.05 17.60
C LYS A 27 4.76 15.56 17.68
N MET A 28 5.58 15.06 16.79
CA MET A 28 5.92 13.65 16.79
C MET A 28 7.43 13.55 16.94
N ASN A 29 7.91 12.78 17.91
CA ASN A 29 9.34 12.64 18.10
C ASN A 29 9.91 11.73 17.02
N LYS A 30 11.23 11.69 16.92
CA LYS A 30 11.89 10.97 15.86
C LYS A 30 11.62 9.47 15.92
N GLU A 31 11.61 8.91 17.12
CA GLU A 31 11.37 7.47 17.24
C GLU A 31 9.98 7.09 16.79
N ALA A 32 8.97 7.91 17.12
CA ALA A 32 7.63 7.66 16.68
C ALA A 32 7.51 7.79 15.16
N LEU A 33 8.19 8.77 14.59
CA LEU A 33 8.18 8.95 13.14
C LEU A 33 8.84 7.76 12.44
N ASP A 34 9.97 7.30 12.97
CA ASP A 34 10.66 6.15 12.38
C ASP A 34 9.76 4.92 12.40
N LEU A 35 9.05 4.71 13.50
CA LEU A 35 8.14 3.58 13.61
C LEU A 35 6.97 3.73 12.64
N ALA A 36 6.44 4.94 12.50
CA ALA A 36 5.34 5.19 11.58
C ALA A 36 5.76 4.90 10.14
N VAL A 37 6.98 5.25 9.77
CA VAL A 37 7.52 4.96 8.44
C VAL A 37 7.60 3.45 8.23
N GLN A 38 8.08 2.72 9.23
CA GLN A 38 8.19 1.27 9.12
C GLN A 38 6.82 0.62 9.01
N LEU A 39 5.85 1.09 9.78
CA LEU A 39 4.50 0.55 9.72
C LEU A 39 3.87 0.81 8.35
N THR A 40 4.07 2.02 7.81
CA THR A 40 3.56 2.36 6.50
C THR A 40 4.18 1.47 5.44
N ARG A 41 5.47 1.19 5.57
CA ARG A 41 6.16 0.33 4.64
C ARG A 41 5.61 -1.09 4.69
N LEU A 42 5.43 -1.63 5.89
CA LEU A 42 4.90 -2.99 6.04
C LEU A 42 3.48 -3.08 5.49
N PHE A 43 2.66 -2.08 5.78
CA PHE A 43 1.29 -2.05 5.28
C PHE A 43 1.29 -2.03 3.74
N THR A 44 2.12 -1.17 3.15
CA THR A 44 2.20 -1.05 1.71
C THR A 44 2.68 -2.34 1.07
N LEU A 45 3.70 -2.98 1.64
CA LEU A 45 4.23 -4.23 1.11
C LEU A 45 3.17 -5.33 1.18
N GLU A 46 2.42 -5.39 2.28
CA GLU A 46 1.38 -6.40 2.40
C GLU A 46 0.25 -6.14 1.40
N ALA A 47 -0.11 -4.87 1.21
CA ALA A 47 -1.15 -4.51 0.25
C ALA A 47 -0.73 -4.91 -1.16
N LEU A 48 0.51 -4.64 -1.53
CA LEU A 48 1.02 -5.00 -2.84
C LEU A 48 1.10 -6.51 -3.02
N HIS A 49 1.51 -7.22 -1.98
CA HIS A 49 1.60 -8.68 -2.03
C HIS A 49 0.22 -9.29 -2.28
N ARG A 50 -0.79 -8.84 -1.52
CA ARG A 50 -2.15 -9.35 -1.70
C ARG A 50 -2.74 -8.96 -3.04
N SER A 51 -2.41 -7.75 -3.51
CA SER A 51 -2.91 -7.29 -4.80
C SER A 51 -2.28 -8.07 -5.94
N ALA A 52 -1.02 -8.47 -5.79
CA ALA A 52 -0.37 -9.31 -6.80
C ALA A 52 -1.07 -10.66 -6.90
N ALA A 53 -1.44 -11.25 -5.76
CA ALA A 53 -2.16 -12.52 -5.76
C ALA A 53 -3.53 -12.37 -6.41
N ALA A 54 -4.23 -11.27 -6.10
CA ALA A 54 -5.54 -11.00 -6.68
C ALA A 54 -5.42 -10.80 -8.19
N CYS A 55 -4.35 -10.12 -8.61
CA CYS A 55 -4.10 -9.87 -10.02
C CYS A 55 -3.90 -11.18 -10.79
N VAL A 56 -3.11 -12.07 -10.23
CA VAL A 56 -2.85 -13.37 -10.86
C VAL A 56 -4.15 -14.16 -10.96
N THR A 57 -4.95 -14.15 -9.90
CA THR A 57 -6.22 -14.87 -9.90
C THR A 57 -7.16 -14.31 -10.98
N ARG A 58 -7.23 -12.97 -11.07
CA ARG A 58 -8.08 -12.33 -12.08
C ARG A 58 -7.61 -12.67 -13.48
N SER A 59 -6.30 -12.65 -13.69
CA SER A 59 -5.74 -12.96 -15.01
C SER A 59 -6.01 -14.40 -15.41
N ARG A 60 -5.95 -15.31 -14.45
CA ARG A 60 -6.25 -16.71 -14.74
C ARG A 60 -7.70 -16.91 -15.11
N ARG A 61 -8.60 -16.16 -14.48
CA ARG A 61 -10.02 -16.29 -14.79
C ARG A 61 -10.34 -15.84 -16.21
N SER A 62 -9.61 -14.84 -16.71
CA SER A 62 -9.88 -14.41 -18.06
C SER A 62 -8.97 -15.07 -19.07
N HIS A 63 -8.20 -16.03 -18.64
CA HIS A 63 -7.20 -16.59 -19.51
C HIS A 63 -7.76 -17.27 -20.73
N HIS A 64 -8.86 -17.92 -20.63
CA HIS A 64 -9.38 -18.65 -21.78
C HIS A 64 -9.85 -17.70 -22.88
N ASN A 65 -9.81 -16.45 -22.57
CA ASN A 65 -10.22 -15.54 -23.58
C ASN A 65 -9.07 -15.05 -24.34
N VAL A 66 -8.24 -15.61 -24.26
CA VAL A 66 -7.20 -15.27 -24.98
C VAL A 66 -6.15 -14.58 -25.34
N ALA A 67 -5.90 -14.63 -26.06
CA ALA A 67 -4.97 -14.03 -26.64
C ALA A 67 -4.37 -13.01 -25.95
N LEU A 68 -4.54 -12.94 -24.87
CA LEU A 68 -4.15 -11.91 -24.27
C LEU A 68 -2.87 -11.90 -24.04
N GLU A 69 -2.29 -11.46 -24.32
CA GLU A 69 -1.18 -11.41 -24.11
C GLU A 69 -0.66 -10.46 -23.31
N GLY A 70 0.20 -10.19 -23.02
CA GLY A 70 0.75 -9.31 -22.07
C GLY A 70 0.83 -9.97 -20.74
N GLU A 71 1.67 -9.48 -19.90
CA GLU A 71 1.82 -10.01 -18.57
C GLU A 71 0.80 -9.43 -17.64
N PRO A 72 0.46 -10.13 -16.57
CA PRO A 72 -0.49 -9.60 -15.61
C PRO A 72 0.00 -8.28 -15.04
N GLU A 73 -0.91 -7.37 -14.84
CA GLU A 73 -0.58 -6.07 -14.32
C GLU A 73 -1.52 -5.74 -13.18
N ILE A 74 -0.97 -5.34 -12.05
CA ILE A 74 -1.79 -4.98 -10.88
C ILE A 74 -2.55 -3.71 -11.21
N GLN A 75 -3.85 -3.75 -11.00
CA GLN A 75 -4.72 -2.64 -11.29
C GLN A 75 -5.43 -2.16 -10.04
N ILE A 76 -6.06 -1.00 -10.12
CA ILE A 76 -6.80 -0.46 -8.98
C ILE A 76 -7.82 -1.45 -8.46
N ALA A 77 -8.46 -2.19 -9.35
CA ALA A 77 -9.44 -3.18 -8.93
C ALA A 77 -8.85 -4.24 -8.00
N ASP A 78 -7.59 -4.59 -8.22
CA ASP A 78 -6.93 -5.58 -7.36
C ASP A 78 -6.71 -5.01 -5.96
N LEU A 79 -6.33 -3.74 -5.88
CA LEU A 79 -6.14 -3.08 -4.60
C LEU A 79 -7.48 -2.92 -3.88
N GLU A 80 -8.52 -2.54 -4.60
CA GLU A 80 -9.84 -2.40 -4.00
C GLU A 80 -10.36 -3.71 -3.46
N MET A 81 -10.04 -4.80 -4.14
CA MET A 81 -10.51 -6.10 -3.71
C MET A 81 -9.88 -6.52 -2.38
N VAL A 82 -8.61 -6.22 -2.17
CA VAL A 82 -7.93 -6.67 -0.96
C VAL A 82 -8.04 -5.70 0.20
N LEU A 83 -8.42 -4.45 -0.06
CA LEU A 83 -8.39 -3.42 0.97
C LEU A 83 -9.26 -3.69 2.18
N PRO A 84 -10.53 -4.14 2.04
CA PRO A 84 -11.36 -4.34 3.23
C PRO A 84 -10.75 -5.33 4.22
N GLN A 85 -10.26 -6.46 3.74
CA GLN A 85 -9.69 -7.46 4.63
C GLN A 85 -8.36 -6.98 5.21
N LEU A 86 -7.59 -6.26 4.40
CA LEU A 86 -6.32 -5.71 4.84
C LEU A 86 -6.54 -4.75 6.01
N LEU A 87 -7.54 -3.88 5.89
CA LEU A 87 -7.84 -2.93 6.95
C LEU A 87 -8.28 -3.64 8.23
N LEU A 88 -9.02 -4.72 8.09
CA LEU A 88 -9.42 -5.50 9.26
C LEU A 88 -8.22 -6.16 9.92
N ASP A 89 -7.30 -6.67 9.12
CA ASP A 89 -6.13 -7.37 9.65
C ASP A 89 -5.19 -6.43 10.39
N PHE A 90 -5.24 -5.15 10.06
CA PHE A 90 -4.37 -4.18 10.71
C PHE A 90 -5.09 -3.32 11.75
N SER A 91 -6.29 -3.63 12.08
CA SER A 91 -7.02 -2.84 13.09
C SER A 91 -6.86 -3.38 14.51
#